data_fb07b679ba240f3874eb61399223839f
#
_entry.id   fb07b679ba240f3874eb61399223839f
#
_cell.length_a   1.000
_cell.length_b   1.000
_cell.length_c   1.000
_cell.angle_alpha   90.00
_cell.angle_beta   90.00
_cell.angle_gamma   90.00
#
_symmetry.space_group_name_H-M   'P 1'
#
loop_
_entity.id
_entity.type
_entity.pdbx_description
1 polymer ?
#
loop_
_entity_poly.entity_id
_entity_poly.type
_entity_poly.pdbx_seq_one_letter_code
_entity_poly.pdbx_strand_id
1 'polypeptide(L)' 'MRVKQWIYADDCIVQVEVDAVIPDADPSEPCLEPPALRYLDHLQELANAGNIAELERHGNLFVRKSA' A
#
# COMPACT_ATOMS: atom_id res chain seq x y z
N MET A 1 3.16 15.21 -0.58
CA MET A 1 1.93 14.87 0.16
C MET A 1 1.85 13.37 0.37
N ARG A 2 1.54 12.96 1.58
CA ARG A 2 1.41 11.53 1.88
C ARG A 2 -0.02 11.06 1.79
N VAL A 3 -0.24 9.96 1.09
CA VAL A 3 -1.56 9.36 0.97
C VAL A 3 -1.52 7.94 1.51
N LYS A 4 -2.65 7.50 2.05
CA LYS A 4 -2.78 6.15 2.57
C LYS A 4 -3.32 5.23 1.49
N GLN A 5 -2.67 4.08 1.34
CA GLN A 5 -3.08 3.06 0.39
C GLN A 5 -3.30 1.74 1.11
N TRP A 6 -4.20 0.95 0.57
CA TRP A 6 -4.54 -0.34 1.13
C TRP A 6 -4.07 -1.45 0.22
N ILE A 7 -3.45 -2.46 0.81
CA ILE A 7 -3.06 -3.68 0.10
C ILE A 7 -3.95 -4.80 0.63
N TYR A 8 -4.65 -5.47 -0.27
CA TYR A 8 -5.60 -6.52 0.09
C TYR A 8 -5.05 -7.89 -0.26
N ALA A 9 -5.21 -8.83 0.66
CA ALA A 9 -4.90 -10.23 0.44
C ALA A 9 -6.00 -11.08 1.06
N ASP A 10 -5.95 -12.38 0.84
CA ASP A 10 -6.99 -13.29 1.34
C ASP A 10 -7.10 -13.27 2.86
N ASP A 11 -5.98 -13.17 3.54
CA ASP A 11 -5.92 -13.29 5.00
C ASP A 11 -5.61 -11.99 5.73
N CYS A 12 -5.28 -10.92 5.00
CA CYS A 12 -4.87 -9.69 5.65
C CYS A 12 -5.11 -8.46 4.79
N ILE A 13 -5.06 -7.32 5.45
CA ILE A 13 -5.12 -6.00 4.81
C ILE A 13 -3.97 -5.19 5.41
N VAL A 14 -3.22 -4.50 4.56
CA VAL A 14 -2.12 -3.66 5.00
C VAL A 14 -2.39 -2.22 4.59
N GLN A 15 -2.26 -1.30 5.54
CA GLN A 15 -2.34 0.13 5.26
C GLN A 15 -0.93 0.70 5.20
N VAL A 16 -0.57 1.29 4.08
CA VAL A 16 0.74 1.91 3.89
C VAL A 16 0.57 3.36 3.48
N GLU A 17 1.58 4.16 3.77
CA GLU A 17 1.63 5.55 3.32
C GLU A 17 2.67 5.70 2.23
N VAL A 18 2.30 6.38 1.15
CA VAL A 18 3.21 6.66 0.05
C VAL A 18 3.17 8.14 -0.27
N ASP A 19 4.25 8.64 -0.85
CA ASP A 19 4.30 10.02 -1.30
C ASP A 19 3.59 10.17 -2.64
N ALA A 20 2.73 11.18 -2.73
CA ALA A 20 2.04 11.52 -3.94
C ALA A 20 2.38 12.96 -4.32
N VAL A 21 2.27 13.26 -5.59
CA VAL A 21 2.42 14.62 -6.09
C VAL A 21 1.07 15.18 -6.50
N ILE A 22 0.92 16.49 -6.34
CA ILE A 22 -0.28 17.19 -6.79
C ILE A 22 0.07 17.86 -8.11
N PRO A 23 -0.52 17.40 -9.24
CA PRO A 23 -0.20 18.01 -10.54
C PRO A 23 -0.74 19.44 -10.62
N ASP A 24 0.03 20.31 -11.25
CA ASP A 24 -0.40 21.70 -11.46
C ASP A 24 -1.67 21.79 -12.30
N ALA A 25 -1.84 20.87 -13.22
CA ALA A 25 -2.98 20.86 -14.11
C ALA A 25 -4.29 20.48 -13.41
N ASP A 26 -4.21 19.65 -12.38
CA ASP A 26 -5.37 19.22 -11.59
C ASP A 26 -4.99 19.04 -10.13
N PRO A 27 -5.00 20.14 -9.35
CA PRO A 27 -4.57 20.07 -7.95
C PRO A 27 -5.53 19.32 -7.03
N SER A 28 -6.71 18.92 -7.53
CA SER A 28 -7.67 18.21 -6.71
C SER A 28 -7.37 16.72 -6.56
N GLU A 29 -6.52 16.14 -7.43
CA GLU A 29 -6.23 14.72 -7.42
C GLU A 29 -4.73 14.45 -7.28
N PRO A 30 -4.30 13.88 -6.14
CA PRO A 30 -2.92 13.43 -6.01
C PRO A 30 -2.60 12.28 -6.96
N CYS A 31 -1.42 12.31 -7.56
CA CYS A 31 -0.96 11.27 -8.45
C CYS A 31 0.25 10.56 -7.85
N LEU A 32 0.30 9.24 -8.01
CA LEU A 32 1.44 8.46 -7.59
C LEU A 32 2.46 8.37 -8.72
N GLU A 33 3.71 8.59 -8.39
CA GLU A 33 4.79 8.47 -9.34
C GLU A 33 5.19 6.99 -9.52
N PRO A 34 5.87 6.61 -10.62
CA PRO A 34 6.25 5.23 -10.87
C PRO A 34 6.97 4.52 -9.72
N PRO A 35 7.91 5.16 -8.98
CA PRO A 35 8.52 4.49 -7.83
C PRO A 35 7.52 4.09 -6.76
N ALA A 36 6.52 4.92 -6.50
CA ALA A 36 5.48 4.60 -5.53
C ALA A 36 4.61 3.44 -6.00
N LEU A 37 4.28 3.43 -7.30
CA LEU A 37 3.50 2.33 -7.87
C LEU A 37 4.25 1.01 -7.80
N ARG A 38 5.54 1.01 -8.09
CA ARG A 38 6.37 -0.19 -7.98
C ARG A 38 6.45 -0.69 -6.54
N TYR A 39 6.53 0.24 -5.60
CA TYR A 39 6.54 -0.11 -4.18
C TYR A 39 5.24 -0.81 -3.78
N LEU A 40 4.10 -0.27 -4.20
CA LEU A 40 2.81 -0.88 -3.92
C LEU A 40 2.67 -2.26 -4.57
N ASP A 41 3.14 -2.42 -5.81
CA ASP A 41 3.15 -3.71 -6.49
C ASP A 41 3.98 -4.74 -5.74
N HIS A 42 5.15 -4.32 -5.24
CA HIS A 42 6.00 -5.19 -4.44
C HIS A 42 5.29 -5.65 -3.17
N LEU A 43 4.61 -4.73 -2.49
CA LEU A 43 3.86 -5.08 -1.29
C LEU A 43 2.69 -6.02 -1.61
N GLN A 44 2.04 -5.83 -2.76
CA GLN A 44 0.98 -6.72 -3.19
C GLN A 44 1.51 -8.13 -3.44
N GLU A 45 2.69 -8.25 -4.02
CA GLU A 45 3.33 -9.56 -4.21
C GLU A 45 3.65 -10.24 -2.89
N LEU A 46 4.13 -9.48 -1.92
CA LEU A 46 4.38 -10.03 -0.58
C LEU A 46 3.09 -10.52 0.07
N ALA A 47 2.01 -9.77 -0.11
CA ALA A 47 0.71 -10.15 0.43
C ALA A 47 0.20 -11.44 -0.22
N ASN A 48 0.32 -11.54 -1.54
CA ASN A 48 -0.10 -12.71 -2.28
C ASN A 48 0.71 -13.95 -1.92
N ALA A 49 1.98 -13.76 -1.56
CA ALA A 49 2.85 -14.85 -1.13
C ALA A 49 2.65 -15.22 0.33
N GLY A 50 1.84 -14.47 1.08
CA GLY A 50 1.63 -14.71 2.49
C GLY A 50 2.78 -14.26 3.38
N ASN A 51 3.64 -13.38 2.90
CA ASN A 51 4.81 -12.91 3.63
C ASN A 51 4.44 -11.80 4.62
N ILE A 52 3.71 -12.18 5.65
CA ILE A 52 3.13 -11.27 6.64
C ILE A 52 4.21 -10.55 7.44
N ALA A 53 5.26 -11.26 7.82
CA ALA A 53 6.34 -10.68 8.62
C ALA A 53 7.00 -9.51 7.90
N GLU A 54 7.19 -9.61 6.59
CA GLU A 54 7.77 -8.54 5.81
C GLU A 54 6.79 -7.37 5.66
N LEU A 55 5.51 -7.67 5.44
CA LEU A 55 4.49 -6.64 5.32
C LEU A 55 4.37 -5.77 6.57
N GLU A 56 4.47 -6.38 7.76
CA GLU A 56 4.42 -5.64 9.01
C GLU A 56 5.47 -4.55 9.10
N ARG A 57 6.60 -4.74 8.43
CA ARG A 57 7.70 -3.78 8.44
C ARG A 57 7.42 -2.54 7.59
N HIS A 58 6.46 -2.63 6.68
CA HIS A 58 6.15 -1.55 5.74
C HIS A 58 4.93 -0.73 6.11
N GLY A 59 4.04 -1.26 6.93
CA GLY A 59 2.82 -0.53 7.28
C GLY A 59 2.03 -1.20 8.39
N ASN A 60 0.80 -0.75 8.58
CA ASN A 60 -0.07 -1.30 9.60
C ASN A 60 -0.78 -2.54 9.05
N LEU A 61 -0.50 -3.67 9.66
CA LEU A 61 -1.07 -4.94 9.23
C LEU A 61 -2.30 -5.29 10.06
N PHE A 62 -3.37 -5.66 9.36
CA PHE A 62 -4.60 -6.15 9.97
C PHE A 62 -4.84 -7.56 9.47
N VAL A 63 -4.75 -8.54 10.36
CA VAL A 63 -4.94 -9.94 10.00
C VAL A 63 -6.39 -10.33 10.24
N ARG A 64 -6.97 -11.03 9.27
CA ARG A 64 -8.33 -11.51 9.39
C ARG A 64 -8.39 -12.61 10.46
N LYS A 65 -9.27 -12.41 11.43
CA LYS A 65 -9.52 -13.45 12.42
C LYS A 65 -10.42 -14.51 11.81
N SER A 66 -9.95 -15.74 11.78
CA SER A 66 -10.84 -16.84 11.46
C SER A 66 -11.70 -17.11 12.69
N ALA A 67 -12.98 -17.11 12.45
CA ALA A 67 -13.96 -17.40 13.50
C ALA A 67 -13.98 -18.89 13.82
#